data_34be8fadad5685645a9107a8ace1b601
#
_entry.id   34be8fadad5685645a9107a8ace1b601
#
_cell.length_a   1.000
_cell.length_b   1.000
_cell.length_c   1.000
_cell.angle_alpha   90.00
_cell.angle_beta   90.00
_cell.angle_gamma   90.00
#
_symmetry.space_group_name_H-M   'P 1'
#
loop_
_entity.id
_entity.type
_entity.pdbx_description
1 polymer ?
#
loop_
_entity_poly.entity_id
_entity_poly.type
_entity_poly.pdbx_seq_one_letter_code
_entity_poly.pdbx_strand_id
1 'polypeptide(L)'
;MPDTSISFERALSSPNEVFGPDGDPYPHYRHLLEEMERMGTGEWGKRTRRVRGRLLEKQRDLGMVPDDGIHPTDYVPRIVPAADWAVLERGLKQRTLAVNEWLRRLEAGKDEVVPEEVIWSSALFDTSIPTRFGDVPNRQMGFDIVAVDGGAGHWEYLVIEDNAKMPVGLEPMSLLREMTADVLPEAYAGLGVRPLDGLMQRFSEVLRAASPDPDPTIVILSTGPHDQYYLDHKVFASELGAVLAERHEVELDRDGRLVHKQSGRRIDIIYERIEDGRIYDDIPGLIESQARGLVHAVFAPNLGIADDKGVYPFVPEMIRTYLGEEPVLDNVETYSLAVDEDRRYVMDHFDELVVKSRSGWGGKDVLIAPEESSEDVEQFRKQVEGNPVEYVAQKVMDFSTHVLCETTEDYFLLRDSHADYRIHTLAPDAQTVEVVPGAMTRVAAPGSKLVNVSSGGRMKDTWVLAG
;
A
#
# COMPACT_ATOMS: atom_id res chain seq x y z
N MET A 1 -32.53 -11.90 25.87
CA MET A 1 -31.28 -12.02 25.19
C MET A 1 -30.21 -11.80 26.25
N PRO A 2 -29.09 -12.54 26.31
CA PRO A 2 -28.04 -12.15 27.21
C PRO A 2 -27.60 -10.74 26.84
N ASP A 3 -27.34 -9.91 27.84
CA ASP A 3 -26.84 -8.53 27.73
C ASP A 3 -25.40 -8.61 27.17
N THR A 4 -25.24 -8.78 25.84
CA THR A 4 -23.95 -8.78 25.19
C THR A 4 -23.47 -7.35 25.09
N SER A 5 -22.28 -7.08 25.58
CA SER A 5 -21.65 -5.75 25.49
C SER A 5 -21.15 -5.39 24.08
N ILE A 6 -21.40 -6.26 23.09
CA ILE A 6 -21.09 -6.05 21.68
C ILE A 6 -22.39 -6.11 20.86
N SER A 7 -22.64 -5.07 20.09
CA SER A 7 -23.71 -4.99 19.10
C SER A 7 -23.11 -4.87 17.70
N PHE A 8 -23.59 -5.70 16.77
CA PHE A 8 -23.21 -5.62 15.35
C PHE A 8 -24.38 -5.10 14.52
N GLU A 9 -24.16 -4.01 13.82
CA GLU A 9 -25.08 -3.43 12.85
C GLU A 9 -24.60 -3.72 11.44
N ARG A 10 -25.31 -4.60 10.72
CA ARG A 10 -25.09 -4.85 9.30
C ARG A 10 -25.87 -3.82 8.48
N ALA A 11 -25.16 -2.92 7.82
CA ALA A 11 -25.74 -1.90 6.95
C ALA A 11 -25.56 -2.23 5.46
N LEU A 12 -24.58 -3.09 5.12
CA LEU A 12 -24.24 -3.46 3.75
C LEU A 12 -24.65 -4.90 3.44
N SER A 13 -24.97 -5.16 2.18
CA SER A 13 -25.30 -6.50 1.69
C SER A 13 -24.04 -7.37 1.47
N SER A 14 -22.89 -6.74 1.35
CA SER A 14 -21.62 -7.41 1.13
C SER A 14 -21.22 -8.32 2.28
N PRO A 15 -20.51 -9.44 2.01
CA PRO A 15 -20.06 -10.37 3.03
C PRO A 15 -19.13 -9.70 4.06
N ASN A 16 -19.34 -10.01 5.33
CA ASN A 16 -18.52 -9.46 6.42
C ASN A 16 -17.48 -10.48 6.88
N GLU A 17 -16.23 -10.06 7.09
CA GLU A 17 -15.12 -10.96 7.48
C GLU A 17 -15.12 -11.33 8.97
N VAL A 18 -15.86 -10.62 9.80
CA VAL A 18 -15.97 -10.89 11.24
C VAL A 18 -17.16 -11.77 11.55
N PHE A 19 -18.29 -11.52 10.91
CA PHE A 19 -19.57 -12.19 11.17
C PHE A 19 -20.10 -12.88 9.92
N GLY A 20 -20.49 -14.14 10.07
CA GLY A 20 -21.15 -14.93 9.03
C GLY A 20 -22.56 -14.42 8.69
N PRO A 21 -23.21 -15.04 7.69
CA PRO A 21 -24.58 -14.67 7.28
C PRO A 21 -25.63 -14.85 8.39
N ASP A 22 -25.39 -15.76 9.32
CA ASP A 22 -26.22 -16.04 10.51
C ASP A 22 -26.02 -15.04 11.66
N GLY A 23 -25.01 -14.16 11.53
CA GLY A 23 -24.63 -13.19 12.56
C GLY A 23 -23.68 -13.73 13.62
N ASP A 24 -23.27 -15.00 13.51
CA ASP A 24 -22.26 -15.57 14.39
C ASP A 24 -20.85 -15.15 13.93
N PRO A 25 -19.92 -14.88 14.87
CA PRO A 25 -18.55 -14.57 14.51
C PRO A 25 -17.82 -15.79 13.96
N TYR A 26 -16.98 -15.56 12.93
CA TYR A 26 -16.08 -16.59 12.44
C TYR A 26 -15.15 -17.10 13.56
N PRO A 27 -14.72 -18.37 13.52
CA PRO A 27 -13.96 -19.00 14.62
C PRO A 27 -12.74 -18.21 15.05
N HIS A 28 -12.00 -17.61 14.12
CA HIS A 28 -10.77 -16.86 14.38
C HIS A 28 -11.01 -15.48 15.03
N TYR A 29 -12.26 -14.97 15.04
CA TYR A 29 -12.62 -13.74 15.73
C TYR A 29 -13.21 -13.95 17.13
N ARG A 30 -13.66 -15.17 17.47
CA ARG A 30 -14.36 -15.45 18.75
C ARG A 30 -13.53 -15.00 19.94
N HIS A 31 -12.25 -15.40 20.00
CA HIS A 31 -11.39 -15.04 21.13
C HIS A 31 -11.19 -13.53 21.27
N LEU A 32 -11.04 -12.81 20.15
CA LEU A 32 -10.93 -11.34 20.16
C LEU A 32 -12.19 -10.69 20.75
N LEU A 33 -13.37 -11.11 20.30
CA LEU A 33 -14.65 -10.56 20.76
C LEU A 33 -14.92 -10.90 22.23
N GLU A 34 -14.62 -12.11 22.68
CA GLU A 34 -14.69 -12.52 24.09
C GLU A 34 -13.79 -11.66 24.99
N GLU A 35 -12.57 -11.34 24.53
CA GLU A 35 -11.67 -10.45 25.27
C GLU A 35 -12.15 -9.00 25.31
N MET A 36 -12.75 -8.50 24.23
CA MET A 36 -13.38 -7.18 24.20
C MET A 36 -14.56 -7.11 25.19
N GLU A 37 -15.44 -8.13 25.21
CA GLU A 37 -16.55 -8.21 26.17
C GLU A 37 -16.04 -8.24 27.61
N ARG A 38 -15.05 -9.08 27.89
CA ARG A 38 -14.45 -9.19 29.23
C ARG A 38 -13.81 -7.88 29.70
N MET A 39 -13.19 -7.13 28.78
CA MET A 39 -12.57 -5.84 29.06
C MET A 39 -13.61 -4.75 29.35
N GLY A 40 -14.66 -4.71 28.56
CA GLY A 40 -15.70 -3.68 28.59
C GLY A 40 -15.22 -2.31 28.07
N THR A 41 -16.17 -1.45 27.77
CA THR A 41 -15.93 -0.13 27.15
C THR A 41 -15.11 0.82 28.03
N GLY A 42 -15.27 0.72 29.35
CA GLY A 42 -14.54 1.57 30.30
C GLY A 42 -13.03 1.35 30.28
N GLU A 43 -12.59 0.08 30.30
CA GLU A 43 -11.17 -0.27 30.21
C GLU A 43 -10.63 -0.05 28.80
N TRP A 44 -11.40 -0.39 27.75
CA TRP A 44 -11.07 -0.05 26.37
C TRP A 44 -10.75 1.43 26.21
N GLY A 45 -11.64 2.32 26.68
CA GLY A 45 -11.43 3.78 26.62
C GLY A 45 -10.21 4.27 27.37
N LYS A 46 -9.80 3.59 28.47
CA LYS A 46 -8.54 3.91 29.17
C LYS A 46 -7.32 3.50 28.36
N ARG A 47 -7.33 2.27 27.79
CA ARG A 47 -6.21 1.73 27.02
C ARG A 47 -6.00 2.53 25.72
N THR A 48 -7.07 2.83 24.97
CA THR A 48 -6.97 3.62 23.74
C THR A 48 -6.47 5.03 23.99
N ARG A 49 -6.92 5.72 25.06
CA ARG A 49 -6.38 7.04 25.45
C ARG A 49 -4.91 6.98 25.83
N ARG A 50 -4.47 5.92 26.56
CA ARG A 50 -3.06 5.73 26.93
C ARG A 50 -2.17 5.53 25.70
N VAL A 51 -2.61 4.70 24.76
CA VAL A 51 -1.90 4.45 23.50
C VAL A 51 -1.79 5.72 22.67
N ARG A 52 -2.87 6.48 22.52
CA ARG A 52 -2.86 7.78 21.85
C ARG A 52 -1.91 8.77 22.55
N GLY A 53 -1.90 8.79 23.90
CA GLY A 53 -0.98 9.64 24.67
C GLY A 53 0.50 9.36 24.34
N ARG A 54 0.89 8.08 24.24
CA ARG A 54 2.26 7.69 23.85
C ARG A 54 2.60 8.10 22.40
N LEU A 55 1.65 7.99 21.49
CA LEU A 55 1.85 8.45 20.11
C LEU A 55 2.12 9.97 20.09
N LEU A 56 1.37 10.76 20.84
CA LEU A 56 1.59 12.21 20.96
C LEU A 56 2.94 12.54 21.61
N GLU A 57 3.42 11.73 22.55
CA GLU A 57 4.77 11.87 23.14
C GLU A 57 5.83 11.55 22.08
N LYS A 58 5.71 10.46 21.34
CA LYS A 58 6.62 10.11 20.23
C LYS A 58 6.70 11.24 19.18
N GLN A 59 5.56 11.86 18.84
CA GLN A 59 5.56 13.03 17.94
C GLN A 59 6.35 14.21 18.52
N ARG A 60 6.18 14.53 19.82
CA ARG A 60 6.94 15.62 20.47
C ARG A 60 8.44 15.32 20.45
N ASP A 61 8.85 14.07 20.77
CA ASP A 61 10.25 13.65 20.75
C ASP A 61 10.87 13.78 19.35
N LEU A 62 10.05 13.58 18.32
CA LEU A 62 10.43 13.80 16.92
C LEU A 62 10.35 15.29 16.49
N GLY A 63 10.03 16.21 17.41
CA GLY A 63 9.92 17.65 17.15
C GLY A 63 8.74 18.02 16.24
N MET A 64 7.64 17.29 16.33
CA MET A 64 6.40 17.55 15.58
C MET A 64 5.33 18.22 16.43
N VAL A 65 4.40 18.88 15.77
CA VAL A 65 3.19 19.38 16.44
C VAL A 65 2.30 18.17 16.78
N PRO A 66 1.83 18.01 18.02
CA PRO A 66 0.93 16.94 18.38
C PRO A 66 -0.34 16.94 17.51
N ASP A 67 -0.81 15.75 17.15
CA ASP A 67 -1.93 15.46 16.25
C ASP A 67 -1.68 15.71 14.74
N ASP A 68 -0.60 16.34 14.32
CA ASP A 68 -0.27 16.44 12.89
C ASP A 68 0.12 15.07 12.31
N GLY A 69 -0.50 14.71 11.18
CA GLY A 69 -0.21 13.46 10.47
C GLY A 69 -0.67 12.18 11.18
N ILE A 70 -1.47 12.27 12.24
CA ILE A 70 -2.10 11.09 12.85
C ILE A 70 -3.36 10.73 12.06
N HIS A 71 -3.30 9.60 11.39
CA HIS A 71 -4.47 9.08 10.70
C HIS A 71 -5.46 8.43 11.68
N PRO A 72 -6.79 8.54 11.41
CA PRO A 72 -7.81 7.88 12.20
C PRO A 72 -7.57 6.37 12.27
N THR A 73 -7.49 5.82 13.48
CA THR A 73 -7.20 4.41 13.72
C THR A 73 -8.37 3.73 14.40
N ASP A 74 -8.70 2.54 13.95
CA ASP A 74 -9.60 1.61 14.61
C ASP A 74 -8.79 0.44 15.18
N TYR A 75 -8.98 0.14 16.48
CA TYR A 75 -8.16 -0.83 17.21
C TYR A 75 -8.69 -2.26 17.16
N VAL A 76 -9.79 -2.53 16.45
CA VAL A 76 -10.23 -3.90 16.18
C VAL A 76 -9.47 -4.43 14.98
N PRO A 77 -8.50 -5.35 15.16
CA PRO A 77 -7.63 -5.79 14.06
C PRO A 77 -8.41 -6.61 13.04
N ARG A 78 -7.94 -6.62 11.79
CA ARG A 78 -8.34 -7.60 10.80
C ARG A 78 -7.51 -8.87 11.01
N ILE A 79 -8.15 -10.03 11.15
CA ILE A 79 -7.47 -11.29 11.44
C ILE A 79 -7.46 -12.17 10.19
N VAL A 80 -6.26 -12.60 9.78
CA VAL A 80 -6.08 -13.47 8.62
C VAL A 80 -5.58 -14.84 9.08
N PRO A 81 -6.35 -15.91 8.84
CA PRO A 81 -5.93 -17.28 9.11
C PRO A 81 -4.63 -17.66 8.38
N ALA A 82 -3.84 -18.54 8.96
CA ALA A 82 -2.56 -18.95 8.37
C ALA A 82 -2.68 -19.57 6.97
N ALA A 83 -3.77 -20.29 6.70
CA ALA A 83 -4.03 -20.90 5.39
C ALA A 83 -4.24 -19.82 4.31
N ASP A 84 -5.04 -18.80 4.61
CA ASP A 84 -5.32 -17.68 3.69
C ASP A 84 -4.05 -16.85 3.46
N TRP A 85 -3.30 -16.59 4.54
CA TRP A 85 -2.02 -15.90 4.43
C TRP A 85 -1.02 -16.63 3.55
N ALA A 86 -1.00 -17.95 3.58
CA ALA A 86 -0.10 -18.76 2.75
C ALA A 86 -0.41 -18.58 1.23
N VAL A 87 -1.68 -18.36 0.87
CA VAL A 87 -2.07 -18.03 -0.52
C VAL A 87 -1.58 -16.64 -0.89
N LEU A 88 -1.86 -15.64 -0.05
CA LEU A 88 -1.40 -14.25 -0.23
C LEU A 88 0.13 -14.19 -0.36
N GLU A 89 0.84 -14.82 0.57
CA GLU A 89 2.31 -14.83 0.60
C GLU A 89 2.90 -15.42 -0.69
N ARG A 90 2.38 -16.56 -1.15
CA ARG A 90 2.85 -17.21 -2.38
C ARG A 90 2.58 -16.34 -3.61
N GLY A 91 1.37 -15.80 -3.74
CA GLY A 91 0.98 -14.98 -4.89
C GLY A 91 1.73 -13.65 -4.97
N LEU A 92 1.98 -13.01 -3.82
CA LEU A 92 2.71 -11.74 -3.78
C LEU A 92 4.21 -11.91 -4.05
N LYS A 93 4.83 -13.02 -3.60
CA LYS A 93 6.19 -13.38 -4.00
C LYS A 93 6.30 -13.54 -5.52
N GLN A 94 5.39 -14.32 -6.11
CA GLN A 94 5.32 -14.56 -7.54
C GLN A 94 5.17 -13.23 -8.31
N ARG A 95 4.24 -12.38 -7.88
CA ARG A 95 3.95 -11.09 -8.52
C ARG A 95 5.16 -10.14 -8.47
N THR A 96 5.80 -10.02 -7.30
CA THR A 96 7.00 -9.19 -7.14
C THR A 96 8.15 -9.66 -8.06
N LEU A 97 8.38 -10.96 -8.15
CA LEU A 97 9.41 -11.52 -9.02
C LEU A 97 9.11 -11.26 -10.50
N ALA A 98 7.84 -11.42 -10.91
CA ALA A 98 7.42 -11.20 -12.30
C ALA A 98 7.58 -9.73 -12.72
N VAL A 99 7.16 -8.78 -11.88
CA VAL A 99 7.31 -7.34 -12.13
C VAL A 99 8.79 -6.96 -12.19
N ASN A 100 9.63 -7.46 -11.29
CA ASN A 100 11.07 -7.21 -11.33
C ASN A 100 11.72 -7.79 -12.60
N GLU A 101 11.32 -8.98 -13.06
CA GLU A 101 11.80 -9.55 -14.31
C GLU A 101 11.32 -8.74 -15.52
N TRP A 102 10.06 -8.32 -15.52
CA TRP A 102 9.54 -7.43 -16.57
C TRP A 102 10.35 -6.13 -16.67
N LEU A 103 10.62 -5.47 -15.56
CA LEU A 103 11.43 -4.23 -15.53
C LEU A 103 12.84 -4.44 -16.11
N ARG A 104 13.51 -5.56 -15.78
CA ARG A 104 14.82 -5.91 -16.37
C ARG A 104 14.72 -6.12 -17.89
N ARG A 105 13.65 -6.76 -18.37
CA ARG A 105 13.41 -6.97 -19.81
C ARG A 105 13.09 -5.68 -20.52
N LEU A 106 12.30 -4.80 -19.88
CA LEU A 106 12.02 -3.46 -20.40
C LEU A 106 13.31 -2.66 -20.59
N GLU A 107 14.20 -2.62 -19.56
CA GLU A 107 15.52 -1.99 -19.67
C GLU A 107 16.37 -2.57 -20.80
N ALA A 108 16.31 -3.87 -20.99
CA ALA A 108 17.06 -4.57 -22.04
C ALA A 108 16.42 -4.48 -23.43
N GLY A 109 15.25 -3.85 -23.59
CA GLY A 109 14.47 -3.83 -24.84
C GLY A 109 13.98 -5.22 -25.26
N LYS A 110 13.61 -6.07 -24.28
CA LYS A 110 13.18 -7.47 -24.47
C LYS A 110 11.81 -7.76 -23.83
N ASP A 111 11.03 -6.74 -23.59
CA ASP A 111 9.66 -6.94 -23.15
C ASP A 111 8.84 -7.57 -24.27
N GLU A 112 8.04 -8.59 -23.93
CA GLU A 112 7.20 -9.34 -24.86
C GLU A 112 5.72 -9.38 -24.40
N VAL A 113 5.40 -8.70 -23.26
CA VAL A 113 4.10 -8.82 -22.60
C VAL A 113 3.30 -7.54 -22.63
N VAL A 114 3.91 -6.41 -22.26
CA VAL A 114 3.18 -5.14 -22.21
C VAL A 114 3.21 -4.47 -23.58
N PRO A 115 2.05 -4.14 -24.17
CA PRO A 115 2.01 -3.45 -25.46
C PRO A 115 2.79 -2.13 -25.43
N GLU A 116 3.52 -1.82 -26.50
CA GLU A 116 4.31 -0.61 -26.62
C GLU A 116 3.47 0.66 -26.42
N GLU A 117 2.23 0.67 -26.92
CA GLU A 117 1.30 1.80 -26.75
C GLU A 117 0.96 2.07 -25.28
N VAL A 118 0.94 1.05 -24.44
CA VAL A 118 0.73 1.21 -22.98
C VAL A 118 1.95 1.84 -22.35
N ILE A 119 3.16 1.43 -22.73
CA ILE A 119 4.43 1.94 -22.19
C ILE A 119 4.63 3.39 -22.62
N TRP A 120 4.57 3.65 -23.94
CA TRP A 120 4.90 4.97 -24.48
C TRP A 120 3.83 6.04 -24.22
N SER A 121 2.61 5.65 -23.87
CA SER A 121 1.56 6.59 -23.44
C SER A 121 1.57 6.88 -21.93
N SER A 122 2.42 6.22 -21.16
CA SER A 122 2.46 6.40 -19.72
C SER A 122 3.10 7.73 -19.33
N ALA A 123 2.38 8.53 -18.52
CA ALA A 123 2.93 9.72 -17.90
C ALA A 123 4.01 9.43 -16.84
N LEU A 124 4.14 8.16 -16.42
CA LEU A 124 5.11 7.69 -15.42
C LEU A 124 6.40 7.14 -16.04
N PHE A 125 6.55 7.26 -17.39
CA PHE A 125 7.70 6.81 -18.13
C PHE A 125 8.26 7.93 -19.01
N ASP A 126 9.44 8.48 -18.64
CA ASP A 126 10.10 9.55 -19.38
C ASP A 126 11.24 8.98 -20.24
N THR A 127 11.03 9.00 -21.56
CA THR A 127 12.00 8.50 -22.55
C THR A 127 13.27 9.35 -22.65
N SER A 128 13.27 10.58 -22.13
CA SER A 128 14.44 11.44 -22.09
C SER A 128 15.44 11.05 -21.00
N ILE A 129 14.98 10.26 -20.02
CA ILE A 129 15.77 9.79 -18.89
C ILE A 129 16.24 8.35 -19.16
N PRO A 130 17.53 8.05 -19.06
CA PRO A 130 18.03 6.68 -19.22
C PRO A 130 17.43 5.75 -18.16
N THR A 131 16.76 4.70 -18.60
CA THR A 131 16.24 3.65 -17.72
C THR A 131 17.35 2.73 -17.26
N ARG A 132 17.53 2.61 -15.95
CA ARG A 132 18.53 1.72 -15.32
C ARG A 132 17.95 1.19 -14.02
N PHE A 133 17.36 0.02 -14.08
CA PHE A 133 16.77 -0.63 -12.91
C PHE A 133 17.77 -1.48 -12.12
N GLY A 134 18.79 -2.01 -12.79
CA GLY A 134 19.79 -2.89 -12.19
C GLY A 134 19.25 -4.29 -11.88
N ASP A 135 19.98 -5.06 -11.05
CA ASP A 135 19.66 -6.47 -10.77
C ASP A 135 18.38 -6.64 -9.94
N VAL A 136 18.06 -5.68 -9.07
CA VAL A 136 16.82 -5.63 -8.27
C VAL A 136 16.12 -4.33 -8.56
N PRO A 137 15.27 -4.28 -9.60
CA PRO A 137 14.59 -3.06 -10.03
C PRO A 137 13.75 -2.43 -8.95
N ASN A 138 13.01 -3.24 -8.22
CA ASN A 138 12.17 -2.81 -7.12
C ASN A 138 12.44 -3.64 -5.86
N ARG A 139 12.85 -2.95 -4.80
CA ARG A 139 13.18 -3.55 -3.51
C ARG A 139 12.01 -3.54 -2.52
N GLN A 140 10.99 -2.75 -2.78
CA GLN A 140 9.80 -2.61 -1.94
C GLN A 140 8.58 -2.40 -2.81
N MET A 141 7.61 -3.31 -2.72
CA MET A 141 6.29 -3.15 -3.35
C MET A 141 5.19 -3.16 -2.29
N GLY A 142 4.11 -2.46 -2.58
CA GLY A 142 2.86 -2.53 -1.83
C GLY A 142 1.73 -2.98 -2.76
N PHE A 143 0.87 -3.87 -2.27
CA PHE A 143 -0.23 -4.41 -3.05
C PHE A 143 -1.55 -4.10 -2.37
N ASP A 144 -2.48 -3.52 -3.12
CA ASP A 144 -3.85 -3.32 -2.65
C ASP A 144 -4.69 -4.54 -3.04
N ILE A 145 -5.29 -5.17 -2.04
CA ILE A 145 -5.96 -6.46 -2.18
C ILE A 145 -7.33 -6.37 -1.52
N VAL A 146 -8.34 -6.90 -2.19
CA VAL A 146 -9.68 -7.10 -1.63
C VAL A 146 -9.95 -8.58 -1.44
N ALA A 147 -10.77 -8.91 -0.43
CA ALA A 147 -11.33 -10.23 -0.26
C ALA A 147 -12.75 -10.26 -0.86
N VAL A 148 -13.06 -11.30 -1.59
CA VAL A 148 -14.40 -11.57 -2.12
C VAL A 148 -14.89 -12.91 -1.61
N ASP A 149 -16.21 -13.09 -1.54
CA ASP A 149 -16.80 -14.35 -1.06
C ASP A 149 -16.58 -15.47 -2.09
N GLY A 150 -15.71 -16.41 -1.75
CA GLY A 150 -15.48 -17.64 -2.50
C GLY A 150 -16.51 -18.73 -2.22
N GLY A 151 -17.48 -18.46 -1.35
CA GLY A 151 -18.50 -19.41 -0.92
C GLY A 151 -18.08 -20.28 0.28
N ALA A 152 -19.06 -20.79 1.01
CA ALA A 152 -18.87 -21.66 2.17
C ALA A 152 -17.95 -21.10 3.28
N GLY A 153 -17.86 -19.77 3.41
CA GLY A 153 -16.98 -19.11 4.39
C GLY A 153 -15.51 -19.09 4.00
N HIS A 154 -15.21 -19.32 2.73
CA HIS A 154 -13.87 -19.19 2.15
C HIS A 154 -13.73 -17.83 1.46
N TRP A 155 -12.56 -17.20 1.59
CA TRP A 155 -12.24 -15.94 0.94
C TRP A 155 -11.34 -16.17 -0.28
N GLU A 156 -11.68 -15.52 -1.38
CA GLU A 156 -10.79 -15.34 -2.52
C GLU A 156 -10.19 -13.93 -2.47
N TYR A 157 -8.94 -13.80 -2.90
CA TYR A 157 -8.20 -12.56 -2.82
C TYR A 157 -7.86 -12.06 -4.21
N LEU A 158 -8.27 -10.82 -4.51
CA LEU A 158 -8.00 -10.16 -5.78
C LEU A 158 -7.10 -8.96 -5.56
N VAL A 159 -6.07 -8.83 -6.39
CA VAL A 159 -5.26 -7.61 -6.43
C VAL A 159 -6.03 -6.54 -7.17
N ILE A 160 -6.10 -5.31 -6.64
CA ILE A 160 -6.72 -4.15 -7.31
C ILE A 160 -5.68 -3.18 -7.86
N GLU A 161 -4.49 -3.14 -7.28
CA GLU A 161 -3.45 -2.20 -7.65
C GLU A 161 -2.08 -2.68 -7.16
N ASP A 162 -1.05 -2.44 -7.97
CA ASP A 162 0.35 -2.55 -7.58
C ASP A 162 0.92 -1.17 -7.29
N ASN A 163 1.60 -1.03 -6.16
CA ASN A 163 2.32 0.18 -5.80
C ASN A 163 3.82 -0.17 -5.77
N ALA A 164 4.53 0.19 -6.81
CA ALA A 164 5.94 -0.17 -7.02
C ALA A 164 6.89 0.98 -6.67
N LYS A 165 6.48 2.23 -6.92
CA LYS A 165 7.24 3.42 -6.59
C LYS A 165 6.69 4.05 -5.31
N MET A 166 7.52 4.15 -4.28
CA MET A 166 7.20 4.82 -3.01
C MET A 166 5.93 4.31 -2.31
N PRO A 167 5.70 2.99 -2.17
CA PRO A 167 4.51 2.50 -1.49
C PRO A 167 4.48 3.00 -0.04
N VAL A 168 3.35 3.60 0.37
CA VAL A 168 3.10 4.00 1.76
C VAL A 168 2.44 2.88 2.54
N GLY A 169 2.64 2.82 3.85
CA GLY A 169 1.94 1.88 4.72
C GLY A 169 2.84 0.95 5.53
N LEU A 170 4.12 0.80 5.20
CA LEU A 170 5.04 -0.06 5.94
C LEU A 170 5.31 0.50 7.34
N GLU A 171 5.53 1.81 7.44
CA GLU A 171 5.79 2.53 8.68
C GLU A 171 4.60 2.52 9.62
N PRO A 172 3.41 2.98 9.17
CA PRO A 172 2.24 2.98 10.03
C PRO A 172 1.83 1.57 10.44
N MET A 173 2.11 0.54 9.64
CA MET A 173 1.80 -0.85 9.99
C MET A 173 2.55 -1.31 11.25
N SER A 174 3.84 -1.00 11.39
CA SER A 174 4.61 -1.33 12.61
C SER A 174 4.02 -0.62 13.83
N LEU A 175 3.71 0.66 13.68
CA LEU A 175 3.10 1.46 14.75
C LEU A 175 1.69 0.97 15.12
N LEU A 176 0.86 0.65 14.12
CA LEU A 176 -0.48 0.07 14.33
C LEU A 176 -0.41 -1.24 15.10
N ARG A 177 0.57 -2.13 14.80
CA ARG A 177 0.79 -3.37 15.53
C ARG A 177 1.11 -3.12 17.01
N GLU A 178 2.01 -2.20 17.32
CA GLU A 178 2.33 -1.82 18.70
C GLU A 178 1.08 -1.29 19.42
N MET A 179 0.38 -0.37 18.79
CA MET A 179 -0.80 0.27 19.37
C MET A 179 -1.93 -0.76 19.63
N THR A 180 -2.19 -1.62 18.67
CA THR A 180 -3.29 -2.60 18.76
C THR A 180 -2.97 -3.70 19.76
N ALA A 181 -1.72 -4.20 19.79
CA ALA A 181 -1.26 -5.14 20.80
C ALA A 181 -1.32 -4.57 22.22
N ASP A 182 -1.08 -3.28 22.41
CA ASP A 182 -1.19 -2.60 23.70
C ASP A 182 -2.63 -2.36 24.16
N VAL A 183 -3.55 -2.21 23.21
CA VAL A 183 -4.99 -2.12 23.54
C VAL A 183 -5.56 -3.49 23.87
N LEU A 184 -5.12 -4.54 23.17
CA LEU A 184 -5.65 -5.91 23.20
C LEU A 184 -4.55 -6.97 23.52
N PRO A 185 -3.74 -6.80 24.57
CA PRO A 185 -2.60 -7.68 24.82
C PRO A 185 -3.00 -9.14 25.08
N GLU A 186 -4.16 -9.36 25.70
CA GLU A 186 -4.65 -10.69 26.01
C GLU A 186 -5.09 -11.43 24.71
N ALA A 187 -5.81 -10.76 23.82
CA ALA A 187 -6.20 -11.31 22.53
C ALA A 187 -4.98 -11.52 21.62
N TYR A 188 -4.05 -10.57 21.59
CA TYR A 188 -2.80 -10.69 20.81
C TYR A 188 -1.98 -11.93 21.22
N ALA A 189 -1.78 -12.12 22.52
CA ALA A 189 -1.05 -13.27 23.05
C ALA A 189 -1.79 -14.59 22.84
N GLY A 190 -3.13 -14.61 22.97
CA GLY A 190 -3.94 -15.82 22.86
C GLY A 190 -4.13 -16.32 21.43
N LEU A 191 -4.05 -15.46 20.43
CA LEU A 191 -4.28 -15.81 19.03
C LEU A 191 -3.03 -16.28 18.28
N GLY A 192 -1.83 -16.21 18.88
CA GLY A 192 -0.60 -16.63 18.20
C GLY A 192 -0.30 -15.82 16.94
N VAL A 193 -0.41 -14.50 17.04
CA VAL A 193 -0.16 -13.58 15.93
C VAL A 193 1.30 -13.60 15.52
N ARG A 194 1.59 -13.68 14.23
CA ARG A 194 2.97 -13.56 13.71
C ARG A 194 3.55 -12.19 14.08
N PRO A 195 4.76 -12.15 14.69
CA PRO A 195 5.37 -10.90 15.12
C PRO A 195 5.85 -10.05 13.91
N LEU A 196 5.88 -8.74 14.11
CA LEU A 196 6.55 -7.79 13.20
C LEU A 196 7.90 -7.33 13.75
N ASP A 197 8.39 -7.98 14.82
CA ASP A 197 9.65 -7.63 15.47
C ASP A 197 10.81 -7.59 14.46
N GLY A 198 11.62 -6.53 14.53
CA GLY A 198 12.74 -6.33 13.62
C GLY A 198 12.37 -5.97 12.17
N LEU A 199 11.10 -5.62 11.89
CA LEU A 199 10.66 -5.22 10.54
C LEU A 199 11.50 -4.05 10.02
N MET A 200 11.69 -2.99 10.80
CA MET A 200 12.46 -1.83 10.39
C MET A 200 13.95 -2.16 10.19
N GLN A 201 14.50 -3.09 10.96
CA GLN A 201 15.86 -3.57 10.76
C GLN A 201 15.97 -4.31 9.42
N ARG A 202 15.08 -5.27 9.14
CA ARG A 202 15.05 -5.99 7.86
C ARG A 202 14.86 -5.03 6.68
N PHE A 203 13.97 -4.07 6.83
CA PHE A 203 13.79 -3.04 5.81
C PHE A 203 15.07 -2.21 5.58
N SER A 204 15.76 -1.82 6.66
CA SER A 204 17.06 -1.14 6.56
C SER A 204 18.09 -1.98 5.78
N GLU A 205 18.15 -3.29 6.06
CA GLU A 205 19.06 -4.22 5.36
C GLU A 205 18.74 -4.28 3.86
N VAL A 206 17.44 -4.34 3.50
CA VAL A 206 16.99 -4.33 2.09
C VAL A 206 17.36 -3.03 1.39
N LEU A 207 17.21 -1.87 2.04
CA LEU A 207 17.61 -0.58 1.46
C LEU A 207 19.13 -0.49 1.30
N ARG A 208 19.90 -0.91 2.32
CA ARG A 208 21.37 -0.91 2.31
C ARG A 208 21.93 -1.80 1.21
N ALA A 209 21.24 -2.89 0.87
CA ALA A 209 21.64 -3.76 -0.24
C ALA A 209 21.56 -3.10 -1.63
N ALA A 210 21.04 -1.87 -1.75
CA ALA A 210 21.11 -1.09 -2.98
C ALA A 210 22.52 -0.54 -3.28
N SER A 211 23.42 -0.47 -2.30
CA SER A 211 24.79 0.02 -2.45
C SER A 211 25.81 -1.10 -2.20
N PRO A 212 26.94 -1.11 -2.91
CA PRO A 212 28.04 -2.01 -2.61
C PRO A 212 28.87 -1.60 -1.38
N ASP A 213 28.65 -0.40 -0.83
CA ASP A 213 29.31 0.06 0.41
C ASP A 213 28.80 -0.78 1.60
N PRO A 214 29.67 -1.32 2.45
CA PRO A 214 29.24 -2.15 3.59
C PRO A 214 28.49 -1.37 4.68
N ASP A 215 28.68 -0.05 4.76
CA ASP A 215 27.97 0.84 5.69
C ASP A 215 27.48 2.11 4.99
N PRO A 216 26.52 1.99 4.06
CA PRO A 216 26.06 3.11 3.26
C PRO A 216 25.21 4.08 4.08
N THR A 217 25.36 5.37 3.80
CA THR A 217 24.49 6.41 4.32
C THR A 217 23.25 6.54 3.46
N ILE A 218 22.07 6.38 4.07
CA ILE A 218 20.76 6.57 3.44
C ILE A 218 20.30 8.01 3.69
N VAL A 219 19.74 8.67 2.65
CA VAL A 219 18.93 9.88 2.80
C VAL A 219 17.48 9.54 2.49
N ILE A 220 16.56 10.01 3.32
CA ILE A 220 15.14 10.07 3.03
C ILE A 220 14.86 11.49 2.54
N LEU A 221 14.48 11.61 1.26
CA LEU A 221 14.09 12.90 0.68
C LEU A 221 12.58 13.10 0.86
N SER A 222 12.22 14.21 1.49
CA SER A 222 10.86 14.60 1.85
C SER A 222 10.55 15.99 1.35
N THR A 223 9.25 16.31 1.17
CA THR A 223 8.79 17.70 0.94
C THR A 223 8.80 18.55 2.20
N GLY A 224 9.18 17.96 3.35
CA GLY A 224 9.31 18.66 4.62
C GLY A 224 8.03 18.65 5.47
N PRO A 225 7.93 19.55 6.45
CA PRO A 225 6.87 19.53 7.48
C PRO A 225 5.42 19.66 6.98
N HIS A 226 5.23 20.07 5.73
CA HIS A 226 3.90 20.19 5.11
C HIS A 226 3.43 18.90 4.43
N ASP A 227 4.27 17.87 4.40
CA ASP A 227 3.92 16.56 3.85
C ASP A 227 2.94 15.83 4.79
N GLN A 228 1.85 15.31 4.23
CA GLN A 228 0.85 14.57 5.01
C GLN A 228 1.42 13.29 5.66
N TYR A 229 2.54 12.76 5.14
CA TYR A 229 3.26 11.58 5.65
C TYR A 229 4.56 11.95 6.39
N TYR A 230 4.74 13.22 6.78
CA TYR A 230 6.01 13.67 7.38
C TYR A 230 6.33 12.96 8.70
N LEU A 231 5.31 12.55 9.48
CA LEU A 231 5.50 11.72 10.67
C LEU A 231 6.19 10.39 10.29
N ASP A 232 5.70 9.73 9.25
CA ASP A 232 6.24 8.46 8.78
C ASP A 232 7.69 8.66 8.31
N HIS A 233 7.99 9.74 7.57
CA HIS A 233 9.36 10.07 7.15
C HIS A 233 10.30 10.27 8.35
N LYS A 234 9.85 10.93 9.41
CA LYS A 234 10.64 11.14 10.63
C LYS A 234 10.85 9.83 11.39
N VAL A 235 9.83 9.01 11.53
CA VAL A 235 9.92 7.69 12.15
C VAL A 235 10.92 6.83 11.37
N PHE A 236 10.80 6.76 10.06
CA PHE A 236 11.74 6.04 9.20
C PHE A 236 13.18 6.53 9.38
N ALA A 237 13.39 7.84 9.29
CA ALA A 237 14.73 8.39 9.45
C ALA A 237 15.35 8.01 10.80
N SER A 238 14.56 8.04 11.87
CA SER A 238 15.00 7.65 13.21
C SER A 238 15.31 6.15 13.31
N GLU A 239 14.42 5.30 12.84
CA GLU A 239 14.53 3.83 12.93
C GLU A 239 15.66 3.28 12.03
N LEU A 240 15.86 3.87 10.84
CA LEU A 240 16.89 3.47 9.90
C LEU A 240 18.27 4.11 10.16
N GLY A 241 18.35 5.10 11.05
CA GLY A 241 19.54 5.93 11.22
C GLY A 241 19.88 6.74 9.96
N ALA A 242 18.86 7.09 9.17
CA ALA A 242 19.00 7.79 7.90
C ALA A 242 19.02 9.32 8.10
N VAL A 243 19.56 10.03 7.12
CA VAL A 243 19.43 11.49 7.03
C VAL A 243 18.04 11.81 6.51
N LEU A 244 17.27 12.64 7.21
CA LEU A 244 16.04 13.22 6.67
C LEU A 244 16.37 14.59 6.08
N ALA A 245 16.05 14.82 4.82
CA ALA A 245 16.36 16.07 4.13
C ALA A 245 15.32 16.42 3.07
N GLU A 246 15.20 17.71 2.77
CA GLU A 246 14.54 18.19 1.57
C GLU A 246 15.54 18.22 0.41
N ARG A 247 15.07 18.21 -0.85
CA ARG A 247 15.98 18.19 -2.04
C ARG A 247 16.95 19.35 -2.07
N HIS A 248 16.54 20.53 -1.61
CA HIS A 248 17.42 21.71 -1.57
C HIS A 248 18.54 21.62 -0.54
N GLU A 249 18.48 20.68 0.41
CA GLU A 249 19.48 20.45 1.46
C GLU A 249 20.59 19.45 1.02
N VAL A 250 20.45 18.86 -0.16
CA VAL A 250 21.48 17.97 -0.74
C VAL A 250 22.06 18.58 -2.01
N GLU A 251 23.29 18.18 -2.36
CA GLU A 251 23.97 18.59 -3.61
C GLU A 251 25.02 17.57 -4.01
N LEU A 252 25.48 17.64 -5.27
CA LEU A 252 26.65 16.90 -5.71
C LEU A 252 27.92 17.68 -5.40
N ASP A 253 28.90 17.02 -4.81
CA ASP A 253 30.25 17.57 -4.65
C ASP A 253 31.02 17.62 -5.98
N ARG A 254 32.31 18.08 -5.95
CA ARG A 254 33.15 18.20 -7.15
C ARG A 254 33.47 16.87 -7.82
N ASP A 255 33.40 15.77 -7.07
CA ASP A 255 33.65 14.42 -7.56
C ASP A 255 32.36 13.74 -8.07
N GLY A 256 31.23 14.40 -7.92
CA GLY A 256 29.89 13.93 -8.31
C GLY A 256 29.25 13.03 -7.24
N ARG A 257 29.69 13.07 -5.99
CA ARG A 257 29.07 12.34 -4.87
C ARG A 257 27.98 13.18 -4.24
N LEU A 258 26.87 12.56 -3.87
CA LEU A 258 25.79 13.25 -3.15
C LEU A 258 26.21 13.52 -1.71
N VAL A 259 26.00 14.75 -1.23
CA VAL A 259 26.33 15.19 0.12
C VAL A 259 25.19 16.01 0.72
N HIS A 260 24.98 15.87 2.02
CA HIS A 260 24.08 16.74 2.77
C HIS A 260 24.79 18.06 3.10
N LYS A 261 24.27 19.17 2.60
CA LYS A 261 24.94 20.50 2.61
C LYS A 261 25.36 20.95 3.99
N GLN A 262 24.47 20.81 4.99
CA GLN A 262 24.72 21.34 6.33
C GLN A 262 25.82 20.54 7.08
N SER A 263 25.79 19.20 6.97
CA SER A 263 26.71 18.33 7.72
C SER A 263 27.94 17.91 6.93
N GLY A 264 27.95 18.09 5.60
CA GLY A 264 28.98 17.55 4.70
C GLY A 264 28.97 16.00 4.62
N ARG A 265 27.98 15.33 5.22
CA ARG A 265 27.90 13.88 5.23
C ARG A 265 27.64 13.35 3.81
N ARG A 266 28.47 12.41 3.36
CA ARG A 266 28.27 11.70 2.09
C ARG A 266 26.99 10.87 2.17
N ILE A 267 26.27 10.81 1.06
CA ILE A 267 25.05 10.03 0.89
C ILE A 267 25.31 8.99 -0.21
N ASP A 268 25.01 7.74 0.09
CA ASP A 268 25.24 6.60 -0.82
C ASP A 268 23.93 6.09 -1.42
N ILE A 269 22.82 6.25 -0.69
CA ILE A 269 21.50 5.75 -1.10
C ILE A 269 20.45 6.85 -0.93
N ILE A 270 19.66 7.04 -1.97
CA ILE A 270 18.45 7.88 -1.95
C ILE A 270 17.22 6.98 -1.76
N TYR A 271 16.45 7.25 -0.70
CA TYR A 271 15.09 6.79 -0.54
C TYR A 271 14.16 7.99 -0.69
N GLU A 272 13.59 8.14 -1.90
CA GLU A 272 12.75 9.29 -2.22
C GLU A 272 11.32 9.09 -1.72
N ARG A 273 10.76 10.16 -1.13
CA ARG A 273 9.36 10.24 -0.66
C ARG A 273 8.65 11.46 -1.25
N ILE A 274 9.02 11.86 -2.47
CA ILE A 274 8.47 13.00 -3.20
C ILE A 274 8.01 12.53 -4.59
N GLU A 275 6.75 12.72 -4.91
CA GLU A 275 6.11 12.12 -6.10
C GLU A 275 6.18 12.97 -7.38
N ASP A 276 6.74 14.18 -7.34
CA ASP A 276 6.68 15.13 -8.45
C ASP A 276 7.60 14.83 -9.65
N GLY A 277 8.41 13.78 -9.55
CA GLY A 277 9.33 13.36 -10.62
C GLY A 277 10.52 14.29 -10.90
N ARG A 278 10.65 15.40 -10.15
CA ARG A 278 11.61 16.48 -10.42
C ARG A 278 12.99 16.32 -9.81
N ILE A 279 13.29 15.18 -9.22
CA ILE A 279 14.58 14.97 -8.52
C ILE A 279 15.80 15.25 -9.44
N TYR A 280 15.69 14.94 -10.72
CA TYR A 280 16.78 15.15 -11.68
C TYR A 280 16.92 16.59 -12.15
N ASP A 281 15.83 17.38 -12.10
CA ASP A 281 15.85 18.80 -12.32
C ASP A 281 16.41 19.54 -11.10
N ASP A 282 16.02 19.11 -9.90
CA ASP A 282 16.39 19.76 -8.64
C ASP A 282 17.83 19.42 -8.21
N ILE A 283 18.39 18.28 -8.66
CA ILE A 283 19.78 17.87 -8.41
C ILE A 283 20.50 17.61 -9.74
N PRO A 284 20.95 18.67 -10.44
CA PRO A 284 21.62 18.54 -11.73
C PRO A 284 22.87 17.63 -11.67
N GLY A 285 22.99 16.70 -12.62
CA GLY A 285 24.09 15.73 -12.67
C GLY A 285 23.83 14.44 -11.86
N LEU A 286 22.67 14.31 -11.22
CA LEU A 286 22.36 13.12 -10.42
C LEU A 286 22.29 11.85 -11.29
N ILE A 287 21.77 11.92 -12.51
CA ILE A 287 21.73 10.79 -13.46
C ILE A 287 23.14 10.29 -13.76
N GLU A 288 24.07 11.20 -14.05
CA GLU A 288 25.48 10.87 -14.31
C GLU A 288 26.18 10.29 -13.08
N SER A 289 25.85 10.81 -11.89
CA SER A 289 26.35 10.28 -10.62
C SER A 289 25.88 8.85 -10.39
N GLN A 290 24.61 8.57 -10.62
CA GLN A 290 24.03 7.23 -10.54
C GLN A 290 24.63 6.30 -11.59
N ALA A 291 24.81 6.77 -12.83
CA ALA A 291 25.44 6.00 -13.89
C ALA A 291 26.89 5.58 -13.58
N ARG A 292 27.60 6.39 -12.76
CA ARG A 292 28.93 6.11 -12.25
C ARG A 292 28.95 5.24 -10.98
N GLY A 293 27.80 4.89 -10.44
CA GLY A 293 27.67 4.14 -9.18
C GLY A 293 28.13 4.91 -7.95
N LEU A 294 28.09 6.24 -7.97
CA LEU A 294 28.50 7.10 -6.84
C LEU A 294 27.37 7.35 -5.85
N VAL A 295 26.13 7.19 -6.30
CA VAL A 295 24.92 7.22 -5.49
C VAL A 295 23.91 6.24 -6.09
N HIS A 296 23.11 5.60 -5.24
CA HIS A 296 22.12 4.61 -5.63
C HIS A 296 20.72 5.13 -5.25
N ALA A 297 19.72 4.87 -6.08
CA ALA A 297 18.32 5.14 -5.75
C ALA A 297 17.61 3.82 -5.46
N VAL A 298 16.82 3.78 -4.38
CA VAL A 298 15.94 2.65 -4.12
C VAL A 298 14.82 2.59 -5.17
N PHE A 299 14.35 3.75 -5.58
CA PHE A 299 13.38 3.91 -6.67
C PHE A 299 14.12 4.52 -7.87
N ALA A 300 14.49 3.66 -8.82
CA ALA A 300 15.23 4.07 -10.02
C ALA A 300 14.39 5.01 -10.91
N PRO A 301 15.03 5.80 -11.78
CA PRO A 301 14.33 6.55 -12.82
C PRO A 301 13.41 5.62 -13.61
N ASN A 302 12.22 6.12 -13.95
CA ASN A 302 11.20 5.36 -14.68
C ASN A 302 10.59 4.15 -13.95
N LEU A 303 10.94 3.89 -12.70
CA LEU A 303 10.28 2.82 -11.93
C LEU A 303 8.76 3.04 -11.79
N GLY A 304 8.31 4.29 -11.87
CA GLY A 304 6.88 4.64 -11.85
C GLY A 304 6.04 3.93 -12.89
N ILE A 305 6.64 3.44 -13.99
CA ILE A 305 5.91 2.62 -14.99
C ILE A 305 5.28 1.37 -14.37
N ALA A 306 5.84 0.84 -13.29
CA ALA A 306 5.28 -0.31 -12.58
C ALA A 306 4.13 0.05 -11.62
N ASP A 307 3.90 1.36 -11.35
CA ASP A 307 2.71 1.88 -10.67
C ASP A 307 1.56 2.16 -11.64
N ASP A 308 1.86 2.20 -12.95
CA ASP A 308 0.87 2.57 -13.95
C ASP A 308 -0.25 1.55 -14.01
N LYS A 309 -1.47 2.00 -13.71
CA LYS A 309 -2.67 1.16 -13.75
C LYS A 309 -2.95 0.56 -15.12
N GLY A 310 -2.37 1.14 -16.20
CA GLY A 310 -2.42 0.57 -17.54
C GLY A 310 -1.50 -0.65 -17.72
N VAL A 311 -0.45 -0.80 -16.90
CA VAL A 311 0.47 -1.95 -16.88
C VAL A 311 -0.07 -3.08 -16.01
N TYR A 312 -0.77 -2.76 -14.95
CA TYR A 312 -1.33 -3.71 -14.00
C TYR A 312 -2.09 -4.90 -14.63
N PRO A 313 -2.93 -4.73 -15.68
CA PRO A 313 -3.66 -5.84 -16.31
C PRO A 313 -2.75 -6.95 -16.86
N PHE A 314 -1.52 -6.62 -17.20
CA PHE A 314 -0.57 -7.54 -17.85
C PHE A 314 0.26 -8.35 -16.86
N VAL A 315 0.19 -8.08 -15.55
CA VAL A 315 1.02 -8.80 -14.55
C VAL A 315 0.72 -10.31 -14.51
N PRO A 316 -0.51 -10.80 -14.63
CA PRO A 316 -0.76 -12.24 -14.76
C PRO A 316 -0.04 -12.88 -15.95
N GLU A 317 0.07 -12.17 -17.07
CA GLU A 317 0.79 -12.67 -18.24
C GLU A 317 2.31 -12.56 -18.07
N MET A 318 2.82 -11.57 -17.34
CA MET A 318 4.23 -11.54 -16.91
C MET A 318 4.59 -12.77 -16.08
N ILE A 319 3.71 -13.21 -15.20
CA ILE A 319 3.90 -14.42 -14.38
C ILE A 319 4.01 -15.64 -15.29
N ARG A 320 3.08 -15.83 -16.23
CA ARG A 320 3.10 -16.96 -17.15
C ARG A 320 4.35 -16.95 -18.04
N THR A 321 4.63 -15.81 -18.65
CA THR A 321 5.69 -15.68 -19.65
C THR A 321 7.07 -15.72 -19.03
N TYR A 322 7.28 -15.03 -17.90
CA TYR A 322 8.63 -14.85 -17.35
C TYR A 322 8.98 -15.84 -16.25
N LEU A 323 7.99 -16.33 -15.51
CA LEU A 323 8.22 -17.32 -14.47
C LEU A 323 7.83 -18.74 -14.90
N GLY A 324 7.01 -18.89 -15.95
CA GLY A 324 6.50 -20.19 -16.39
C GLY A 324 5.51 -20.79 -15.37
N GLU A 325 4.80 -19.95 -14.63
CA GLU A 325 3.88 -20.35 -13.57
C GLU A 325 2.47 -19.82 -13.86
N GLU A 326 1.44 -20.43 -13.25
CA GLU A 326 0.10 -19.84 -13.23
C GLU A 326 -0.02 -18.84 -12.08
N PRO A 327 -0.71 -17.71 -12.29
CA PRO A 327 -0.98 -16.74 -11.22
C PRO A 327 -1.68 -17.40 -10.03
N VAL A 328 -1.20 -17.12 -8.84
CA VAL A 328 -1.83 -17.57 -7.58
C VAL A 328 -2.91 -16.60 -7.12
N LEU A 329 -2.71 -15.31 -7.40
CA LEU A 329 -3.67 -14.25 -7.14
C LEU A 329 -4.10 -13.65 -8.47
N ASP A 330 -5.40 -13.57 -8.68
CA ASP A 330 -5.97 -12.91 -9.83
C ASP A 330 -6.06 -11.39 -9.64
N ASN A 331 -6.14 -10.68 -10.75
CA ASN A 331 -6.46 -9.26 -10.77
C ASN A 331 -7.98 -9.05 -10.73
N VAL A 332 -8.41 -7.90 -10.22
CA VAL A 332 -9.72 -7.36 -10.62
C VAL A 332 -9.66 -7.10 -12.13
N GLU A 333 -10.66 -7.60 -12.87
CA GLU A 333 -10.70 -7.46 -14.33
C GLU A 333 -10.61 -5.98 -14.73
N THR A 334 -9.57 -5.66 -15.46
CA THR A 334 -9.17 -4.28 -15.77
C THR A 334 -8.82 -4.16 -17.24
N TYR A 335 -9.26 -3.06 -17.82
CA TYR A 335 -9.12 -2.72 -19.23
C TYR A 335 -8.24 -1.48 -19.37
N SER A 336 -7.20 -1.54 -20.20
CA SER A 336 -6.35 -0.39 -20.51
C SER A 336 -6.88 0.35 -21.74
N LEU A 337 -7.34 1.59 -21.57
CA LEU A 337 -7.89 2.34 -22.71
C LEU A 337 -6.82 2.78 -23.73
N ALA A 338 -5.54 2.53 -23.45
CA ALA A 338 -4.48 2.63 -24.44
C ALA A 338 -4.59 1.51 -25.51
N VAL A 339 -5.20 0.37 -25.16
CA VAL A 339 -5.45 -0.76 -26.06
C VAL A 339 -6.80 -0.56 -26.78
N ASP A 340 -6.80 -0.64 -28.11
CA ASP A 340 -8.00 -0.35 -28.94
C ASP A 340 -9.19 -1.26 -28.66
N GLU A 341 -8.97 -2.53 -28.33
CA GLU A 341 -10.03 -3.50 -28.03
C GLU A 341 -10.68 -3.18 -26.69
N ASP A 342 -9.85 -2.96 -25.66
CA ASP A 342 -10.30 -2.58 -24.33
C ASP A 342 -11.07 -1.25 -24.35
N ARG A 343 -10.56 -0.27 -25.09
CA ARG A 343 -11.22 1.03 -25.24
C ARG A 343 -12.61 0.90 -25.83
N ARG A 344 -12.79 0.09 -26.86
CA ARG A 344 -14.13 -0.15 -27.47
C ARG A 344 -15.07 -0.78 -26.47
N TYR A 345 -14.61 -1.82 -25.77
CA TYR A 345 -15.41 -2.48 -24.73
C TYR A 345 -15.84 -1.50 -23.64
N VAL A 346 -14.91 -0.71 -23.11
CA VAL A 346 -15.18 0.26 -22.04
C VAL A 346 -16.18 1.33 -22.48
N MET A 347 -16.07 1.85 -23.73
CA MET A 347 -17.03 2.84 -24.24
C MET A 347 -18.43 2.27 -24.39
N ASP A 348 -18.58 0.99 -24.72
CA ASP A 348 -19.88 0.33 -24.84
C ASP A 348 -20.50 -0.02 -23.47
N HIS A 349 -19.69 -0.16 -22.40
CA HIS A 349 -20.11 -0.58 -21.06
C HIS A 349 -19.80 0.46 -19.97
N PHE A 350 -19.58 1.71 -20.33
CA PHE A 350 -19.05 2.75 -19.45
C PHE A 350 -19.84 2.91 -18.14
N ASP A 351 -21.17 2.79 -18.22
CA ASP A 351 -22.08 2.97 -17.08
C ASP A 351 -22.03 1.80 -16.07
N GLU A 352 -21.31 0.73 -16.38
CA GLU A 352 -21.20 -0.50 -15.56
C GLU A 352 -19.84 -0.61 -14.83
N LEU A 353 -18.91 0.33 -15.10
CA LEU A 353 -17.51 0.19 -14.74
C LEU A 353 -17.06 1.24 -13.70
N VAL A 354 -15.94 0.96 -13.06
CA VAL A 354 -15.13 1.96 -12.33
C VAL A 354 -14.08 2.47 -13.30
N VAL A 355 -14.12 3.76 -13.62
CA VAL A 355 -13.13 4.39 -14.53
C VAL A 355 -12.20 5.29 -13.71
N LYS A 356 -10.90 5.17 -13.92
CA LYS A 356 -9.89 5.90 -13.14
C LYS A 356 -8.69 6.31 -13.98
N SER A 357 -8.04 7.40 -13.61
CA SER A 357 -6.78 7.82 -14.21
C SER A 357 -5.67 6.79 -13.95
N ARG A 358 -4.83 6.52 -14.96
CA ARG A 358 -3.69 5.59 -14.86
C ARG A 358 -2.64 6.03 -13.85
N SER A 359 -2.36 7.31 -13.78
CA SER A 359 -1.37 7.92 -12.87
C SER A 359 -1.99 8.53 -11.61
N GLY A 360 -3.32 8.45 -11.45
CA GLY A 360 -4.05 9.00 -10.29
C GLY A 360 -3.74 8.24 -8.99
N TRP A 361 -3.79 8.96 -7.87
CA TRP A 361 -3.59 8.43 -6.52
C TRP A 361 -4.62 8.98 -5.54
N GLY A 362 -4.85 8.28 -4.45
CA GLY A 362 -5.70 8.74 -3.34
C GLY A 362 -7.18 8.87 -3.68
N GLY A 363 -7.70 8.15 -4.69
CA GLY A 363 -9.10 8.21 -5.11
C GLY A 363 -9.47 9.44 -5.94
N LYS A 364 -8.51 10.26 -6.35
CA LYS A 364 -8.74 11.36 -7.28
C LYS A 364 -8.95 10.82 -8.69
N ASP A 365 -9.84 11.46 -9.46
CA ASP A 365 -10.18 11.07 -10.82
C ASP A 365 -10.64 9.60 -10.92
N VAL A 366 -11.48 9.17 -9.97
CA VAL A 366 -12.16 7.86 -9.94
C VAL A 366 -13.66 8.10 -10.07
N LEU A 367 -14.29 7.45 -11.03
CA LEU A 367 -15.74 7.39 -11.22
C LEU A 367 -16.22 5.96 -11.00
N ILE A 368 -17.11 5.74 -10.05
CA ILE A 368 -17.86 4.48 -9.91
C ILE A 368 -19.21 4.69 -10.63
N ALA A 369 -19.23 4.43 -11.94
CA ALA A 369 -20.34 4.87 -12.79
C ALA A 369 -21.74 4.43 -12.29
N PRO A 370 -21.96 3.21 -11.76
CA PRO A 370 -23.27 2.83 -11.22
C PRO A 370 -23.73 3.61 -9.98
N GLU A 371 -22.86 4.36 -9.32
CA GLU A 371 -23.16 5.11 -8.09
C GLU A 371 -23.36 6.61 -8.35
N GLU A 372 -23.06 7.07 -9.56
CA GLU A 372 -23.09 8.48 -9.94
C GLU A 372 -24.34 8.85 -10.72
N SER A 373 -24.62 10.15 -10.81
CA SER A 373 -25.70 10.64 -11.65
C SER A 373 -25.38 10.45 -13.15
N SER A 374 -26.41 10.27 -13.99
CA SER A 374 -26.20 10.15 -15.44
C SER A 374 -25.51 11.39 -16.05
N GLU A 375 -25.66 12.56 -15.43
CA GLU A 375 -25.01 13.80 -15.87
C GLU A 375 -23.52 13.76 -15.57
N ASP A 376 -23.12 13.32 -14.37
CA ASP A 376 -21.72 13.19 -13.97
C ASP A 376 -21.01 12.10 -14.79
N VAL A 377 -21.67 10.97 -15.01
CA VAL A 377 -21.17 9.89 -15.86
C VAL A 377 -20.91 10.38 -17.28
N GLU A 378 -21.86 11.10 -17.88
CA GLU A 378 -21.72 11.63 -19.24
C GLU A 378 -20.63 12.71 -19.34
N GLN A 379 -20.48 13.54 -18.30
CA GLN A 379 -19.40 14.53 -18.23
C GLN A 379 -18.03 13.84 -18.16
N PHE A 380 -17.88 12.84 -17.30
CA PHE A 380 -16.64 12.08 -17.15
C PHE A 380 -16.31 11.29 -18.42
N ARG A 381 -17.32 10.67 -19.06
CA ARG A 381 -17.18 9.98 -20.35
C ARG A 381 -16.56 10.88 -21.41
N LYS A 382 -17.04 12.12 -21.57
CA LYS A 382 -16.47 13.09 -22.50
C LYS A 382 -15.01 13.45 -22.18
N GLN A 383 -14.67 13.51 -20.88
CA GLN A 383 -13.29 13.73 -20.46
C GLN A 383 -12.41 12.57 -20.89
N VAL A 384 -12.85 11.33 -20.67
CA VAL A 384 -12.15 10.10 -21.08
C VAL A 384 -12.03 10.00 -22.59
N GLU A 385 -13.08 10.29 -23.36
CA GLU A 385 -13.05 10.34 -24.84
C GLU A 385 -12.03 11.34 -25.37
N GLY A 386 -11.78 12.44 -24.64
CA GLY A 386 -10.80 13.45 -25.01
C GLY A 386 -9.35 12.96 -24.93
N ASN A 387 -9.04 12.05 -24.02
CA ASN A 387 -7.71 11.46 -23.88
C ASN A 387 -7.77 10.04 -23.27
N PRO A 388 -8.28 9.07 -24.00
CA PRO A 388 -8.56 7.73 -23.46
C PRO A 388 -7.31 7.00 -22.93
N VAL A 389 -6.14 7.25 -23.51
CA VAL A 389 -4.89 6.57 -23.12
C VAL A 389 -4.44 6.87 -21.67
N GLU A 390 -4.99 7.90 -21.05
CA GLU A 390 -4.72 8.24 -19.65
C GLU A 390 -5.62 7.51 -18.65
N TYR A 391 -6.52 6.64 -19.12
CA TYR A 391 -7.50 5.98 -18.26
C TYR A 391 -7.42 4.46 -18.34
N VAL A 392 -7.88 3.84 -17.25
CA VAL A 392 -8.23 2.42 -17.16
C VAL A 392 -9.66 2.29 -16.66
N ALA A 393 -10.28 1.16 -16.96
CA ALA A 393 -11.56 0.81 -16.38
C ALA A 393 -11.49 -0.55 -15.69
N GLN A 394 -12.20 -0.71 -14.57
CA GLN A 394 -12.29 -1.97 -13.83
C GLN A 394 -13.76 -2.36 -13.66
N LYS A 395 -14.02 -3.67 -13.56
CA LYS A 395 -15.34 -4.15 -13.14
C LYS A 395 -15.63 -3.69 -11.72
N VAL A 396 -16.88 -3.27 -11.48
CA VAL A 396 -17.37 -3.03 -10.12
C VAL A 396 -17.40 -4.35 -9.38
N MET A 397 -16.74 -4.38 -8.22
CA MET A 397 -16.65 -5.57 -7.38
C MET A 397 -17.47 -5.40 -6.11
N ASP A 398 -18.16 -6.48 -5.72
CA ASP A 398 -18.74 -6.61 -4.39
C ASP A 398 -17.72 -7.33 -3.49
N PHE A 399 -16.87 -6.55 -2.85
CA PHE A 399 -15.84 -7.08 -1.96
C PHE A 399 -16.24 -6.98 -0.49
N SER A 400 -15.53 -7.69 0.35
CA SER A 400 -15.83 -7.86 1.76
C SER A 400 -15.89 -6.56 2.55
N THR A 401 -16.59 -6.63 3.65
CA THR A 401 -16.60 -5.61 4.70
C THR A 401 -15.87 -6.10 5.94
N HIS A 402 -15.37 -5.17 6.70
CA HIS A 402 -14.87 -5.38 8.05
C HIS A 402 -15.58 -4.43 9.02
N VAL A 403 -15.49 -4.68 10.32
CA VAL A 403 -16.17 -3.86 11.31
C VAL A 403 -15.40 -2.57 11.61
N LEU A 404 -16.11 -1.46 11.78
CA LEU A 404 -15.66 -0.25 12.46
C LEU A 404 -16.19 -0.27 13.89
N CYS A 405 -15.31 -0.07 14.86
CA CYS A 405 -15.68 -0.07 16.27
C CYS A 405 -15.94 1.36 16.78
N GLU A 406 -17.14 1.57 17.24
CA GLU A 406 -17.53 2.71 18.06
C GLU A 406 -17.84 2.23 19.48
N THR A 407 -17.63 3.08 20.46
CA THR A 407 -17.92 2.76 21.87
C THR A 407 -18.94 3.71 22.42
N THR A 408 -19.97 3.17 23.08
CA THR A 408 -20.86 3.91 23.96
C THR A 408 -20.41 3.75 25.42
N GLU A 409 -21.17 4.28 26.38
CA GLU A 409 -20.86 4.03 27.80
C GLU A 409 -21.03 2.55 28.17
N ASP A 410 -21.99 1.85 27.54
CA ASP A 410 -22.42 0.52 27.95
C ASP A 410 -21.98 -0.61 27.02
N TYR A 411 -21.76 -0.35 25.71
CA TYR A 411 -21.49 -1.39 24.73
C TYR A 411 -20.59 -0.93 23.58
N PHE A 412 -19.96 -1.91 22.90
CA PHE A 412 -19.29 -1.73 21.63
C PHE A 412 -20.30 -1.81 20.49
N LEU A 413 -20.28 -0.84 19.62
CA LEU A 413 -21.05 -0.83 18.38
C LEU A 413 -20.10 -1.13 17.21
N LEU A 414 -20.29 -2.29 16.60
CA LEU A 414 -19.54 -2.71 15.42
C LEU A 414 -20.42 -2.48 14.19
N ARG A 415 -19.94 -1.69 13.23
CA ARG A 415 -20.61 -1.43 11.96
C ARG A 415 -19.76 -1.93 10.82
N ASP A 416 -20.40 -2.57 9.84
CA ASP A 416 -19.70 -3.01 8.65
C ASP A 416 -19.30 -1.83 7.74
N SER A 417 -18.15 -1.96 7.12
CA SER A 417 -17.61 -1.03 6.14
C SER A 417 -16.65 -1.75 5.20
N HIS A 418 -16.61 -1.36 3.94
CA HIS A 418 -15.69 -1.95 2.98
C HIS A 418 -14.23 -1.79 3.40
N ALA A 419 -13.43 -2.84 3.17
CA ALA A 419 -12.04 -2.87 3.60
C ALA A 419 -11.13 -3.51 2.55
N ASP A 420 -9.92 -2.98 2.43
CA ASP A 420 -8.85 -3.57 1.65
C ASP A 420 -7.61 -3.84 2.51
N TYR A 421 -6.63 -4.53 1.94
CA TYR A 421 -5.30 -4.73 2.51
C TYR A 421 -4.29 -3.94 1.70
N ARG A 422 -3.32 -3.32 2.34
CA ARG A 422 -2.04 -2.97 1.73
C ARG A 422 -0.96 -3.85 2.34
N ILE A 423 -0.52 -4.84 1.56
CA ILE A 423 0.51 -5.81 1.95
C ILE A 423 1.82 -5.43 1.27
N HIS A 424 2.92 -5.48 2.00
CA HIS A 424 4.24 -5.14 1.49
C HIS A 424 5.11 -6.37 1.23
N THR A 425 5.88 -6.29 0.15
CA THR A 425 6.98 -7.21 -0.12
C THR A 425 8.32 -6.47 -0.09
N LEU A 426 9.36 -7.17 0.34
CA LEU A 426 10.74 -6.70 0.40
C LEU A 426 11.63 -7.67 -0.39
N ALA A 427 12.45 -7.13 -1.30
CA ALA A 427 13.36 -7.89 -2.15
C ALA A 427 14.82 -7.47 -1.86
N PRO A 428 15.53 -8.18 -0.98
CA PRO A 428 16.94 -7.92 -0.71
C PRO A 428 17.84 -8.21 -1.91
N ASP A 429 17.48 -9.19 -2.71
CA ASP A 429 18.18 -9.62 -3.93
C ASP A 429 17.18 -10.02 -5.03
N ALA A 430 17.71 -10.41 -6.20
CA ALA A 430 16.91 -10.71 -7.39
C ALA A 430 16.07 -11.99 -7.31
N GLN A 431 16.28 -12.82 -6.30
CA GLN A 431 15.65 -14.15 -6.17
C GLN A 431 14.82 -14.27 -4.89
N THR A 432 15.14 -13.48 -3.89
CA THR A 432 14.51 -13.54 -2.58
C THR A 432 13.45 -12.45 -2.45
N VAL A 433 12.24 -12.85 -2.07
CA VAL A 433 11.14 -11.94 -1.73
C VAL A 433 10.57 -12.34 -0.38
N GLU A 434 10.62 -11.43 0.58
CA GLU A 434 9.91 -11.53 1.86
C GLU A 434 8.55 -10.82 1.73
N VAL A 435 7.47 -11.47 2.15
CA VAL A 435 6.17 -10.83 2.36
C VAL A 435 6.08 -10.49 3.85
N VAL A 436 5.89 -9.23 4.16
CA VAL A 436 5.77 -8.77 5.55
C VAL A 436 4.53 -9.39 6.19
N PRO A 437 4.64 -10.13 7.34
CA PRO A 437 3.53 -10.90 7.89
C PRO A 437 2.51 -10.01 8.63
N GLY A 438 1.88 -9.13 7.87
CA GLY A 438 0.89 -8.16 8.28
C GLY A 438 0.48 -7.29 7.11
N ALA A 439 -0.47 -6.42 7.32
CA ALA A 439 -0.91 -5.43 6.36
C ALA A 439 -1.39 -4.16 7.07
N MET A 440 -1.36 -3.06 6.37
CA MET A 440 -2.21 -1.93 6.71
C MET A 440 -3.58 -2.17 6.10
N THR A 441 -4.57 -2.51 6.92
CA THR A 441 -5.97 -2.54 6.47
C THR A 441 -6.51 -1.12 6.44
N ARG A 442 -7.07 -0.72 5.29
CA ARG A 442 -7.86 0.52 5.19
C ARG A 442 -9.33 0.14 5.22
N VAL A 443 -10.13 0.97 5.89
CA VAL A 443 -11.58 0.79 5.98
C VAL A 443 -12.25 2.07 5.49
N ALA A 444 -13.22 1.95 4.60
CA ALA A 444 -13.95 3.07 4.03
C ALA A 444 -14.71 3.86 5.10
N ALA A 445 -15.05 5.10 4.82
CA ALA A 445 -16.04 5.83 5.60
C ALA A 445 -17.40 5.09 5.54
N PRO A 446 -18.24 5.16 6.59
CA PRO A 446 -19.52 4.50 6.59
C PRO A 446 -20.36 4.82 5.35
N GLY A 447 -20.84 3.79 4.65
CA GLY A 447 -21.66 3.92 3.44
C GLY A 447 -20.89 4.21 2.15
N SER A 448 -19.55 4.30 2.17
CA SER A 448 -18.71 4.46 0.99
C SER A 448 -18.12 3.13 0.54
N LYS A 449 -18.02 2.93 -0.78
CA LYS A 449 -17.21 1.84 -1.37
C LYS A 449 -15.76 2.27 -1.63
N LEU A 450 -15.49 3.58 -1.62
CA LEU A 450 -14.15 4.08 -1.81
C LEU A 450 -13.33 3.89 -0.54
N VAL A 451 -12.43 2.92 -0.54
CA VAL A 451 -11.55 2.62 0.58
C VAL A 451 -10.34 3.55 0.51
N ASN A 452 -10.41 4.65 1.26
CA ASN A 452 -9.31 5.61 1.33
C ASN A 452 -9.32 6.35 2.69
N VAL A 453 -8.17 6.42 3.34
CA VAL A 453 -8.02 7.13 4.63
C VAL A 453 -8.21 8.63 4.46
N SER A 454 -7.76 9.22 3.35
CA SER A 454 -7.90 10.66 3.08
C SER A 454 -9.35 11.10 2.85
N SER A 455 -10.27 10.17 2.58
CA SER A 455 -11.70 10.42 2.37
C SER A 455 -12.56 10.07 3.60
N GLY A 456 -11.98 10.12 4.79
CA GLY A 456 -12.69 9.85 6.06
C GLY A 456 -12.69 8.40 6.50
N GLY A 457 -11.94 7.54 5.83
CA GLY A 457 -11.69 6.16 6.23
C GLY A 457 -10.79 6.06 7.48
N ARG A 458 -10.58 4.84 7.94
CA ARG A 458 -9.70 4.53 9.08
C ARG A 458 -8.67 3.48 8.70
N MET A 459 -7.56 3.47 9.43
CA MET A 459 -6.56 2.41 9.37
C MET A 459 -6.79 1.39 10.48
N LYS A 460 -6.46 0.12 10.19
CA LYS A 460 -6.45 -0.98 11.15
C LYS A 460 -5.17 -1.80 10.99
N ASP A 461 -4.75 -2.42 12.09
CA ASP A 461 -3.74 -3.47 12.04
C ASP A 461 -4.32 -4.76 11.44
N THR A 462 -3.48 -5.55 10.82
CA THR A 462 -3.81 -6.89 10.31
C THR A 462 -3.00 -7.95 11.05
N TRP A 463 -3.67 -8.82 11.79
CA TRP A 463 -3.08 -9.92 12.55
C TRP A 463 -3.06 -11.20 11.72
N VAL A 464 -1.89 -11.63 11.34
CA VAL A 464 -1.68 -12.92 10.65
C VAL A 464 -1.44 -14.00 11.69
N LEU A 465 -2.25 -15.05 11.67
CA LEU A 465 -2.12 -16.16 12.61
C LEU A 465 -0.97 -17.08 12.22
N ALA A 466 -0.29 -17.65 13.21
CA ALA A 466 0.87 -18.54 12.98
C ALA A 466 0.50 -19.95 12.48
N GLY A 467 -0.74 -20.39 12.68
CA GLY A 467 -1.23 -21.73 12.31
C GLY A 467 -1.30 -22.69 13.47
#